data_3fee711967a63a489df73c38f7ec9f25
#
_entry.id   3fee711967a63a489df73c38f7ec9f25
#
_cell.length_a   1.000
_cell.length_b   1.000
_cell.length_c   1.000
_cell.angle_alpha   90.00
_cell.angle_beta   90.00
_cell.angle_gamma   90.00
#
_symmetry.space_group_name_H-M   'P 1'
#
loop_
_entity.id
_entity.type
_entity.pdbx_description
1 polymer ?
#
loop_
_entity_poly.entity_id
_entity_poly.type
_entity_poly.pdbx_seq_one_letter_code
_entity_poly.pdbx_strand_id
1 'polypeptide(L)'
;MKHLRIATAAEQSADFRRVLWTGEHTQIVSMTIPPGGEIGEETHPDNDQILIFLSGVGEARIDGEVEAVADGDLVCVPAGALHNFVNTGPNPLVLFTVYGPPDHSPGAVHHTKEEADEAEESGEDEPPK
;
A
#
# COMPACT_ATOMS: atom_id res chain seq x y z
N MET A 1 15.24 5.40 17.10
CA MET A 1 14.34 6.25 16.29
C MET A 1 14.51 5.89 14.82
N LYS A 2 13.41 5.83 14.08
CA LYS A 2 13.46 5.73 12.61
C LYS A 2 12.96 7.04 12.03
N HIS A 3 13.78 7.70 11.24
CA HIS A 3 13.42 8.94 10.56
C HIS A 3 13.41 8.71 9.07
N LEU A 4 12.26 8.91 8.44
CA LEU A 4 12.08 8.75 7.00
C LEU A 4 11.71 10.09 6.36
N ARG A 5 12.38 10.45 5.26
CA ARG A 5 11.91 11.51 4.36
C ARG A 5 10.90 10.82 3.43
N ILE A 6 9.69 10.65 3.93
CA ILE A 6 8.71 9.71 3.37
C ILE A 6 8.32 10.03 1.94
N ALA A 7 8.08 11.29 1.61
CA ALA A 7 7.72 11.68 0.25
C ALA A 7 8.86 11.33 -0.73
N THR A 8 10.09 11.68 -0.38
CA THR A 8 11.26 11.38 -1.20
C THR A 8 11.46 9.87 -1.34
N ALA A 9 11.38 9.13 -0.24
CA ALA A 9 11.56 7.69 -0.25
C ALA A 9 10.53 6.99 -1.14
N ALA A 10 9.27 7.40 -1.07
CA ALA A 10 8.20 6.83 -1.88
C ALA A 10 8.33 7.22 -3.35
N GLU A 11 8.59 8.50 -3.64
CA GLU A 11 8.68 9.00 -5.01
C GLU A 11 9.90 8.48 -5.76
N GLN A 12 10.99 8.17 -5.07
CA GLN A 12 12.19 7.60 -5.68
C GLN A 12 12.08 6.09 -5.88
N SER A 13 11.13 5.42 -5.26
CA SER A 13 10.92 3.99 -5.43
C SER A 13 10.10 3.72 -6.68
N ALA A 14 10.55 2.77 -7.50
CA ALA A 14 9.78 2.22 -8.62
C ALA A 14 9.12 0.89 -8.23
N ASP A 15 9.32 0.42 -7.02
CA ASP A 15 8.80 -0.86 -6.56
C ASP A 15 7.30 -0.80 -6.32
N PHE A 16 6.60 -1.84 -6.71
CA PHE A 16 5.17 -1.96 -6.44
C PHE A 16 4.91 -1.86 -4.92
N ARG A 17 5.68 -2.60 -4.10
CA ARG A 17 5.57 -2.56 -2.63
C ARG A 17 6.95 -2.64 -2.00
N ARG A 18 7.20 -1.78 -1.05
CA ARG A 18 8.45 -1.78 -0.30
C ARG A 18 8.17 -1.49 1.17
N VAL A 19 8.47 -2.45 2.03
CA VAL A 19 8.34 -2.25 3.48
C VAL A 19 9.51 -1.39 3.96
N LEU A 20 9.19 -0.21 4.49
CA LEU A 20 10.18 0.77 4.94
C LEU A 20 10.54 0.61 6.41
N TRP A 21 9.59 0.22 7.23
CA TRP A 21 9.78 0.03 8.67
C TRP A 21 8.70 -0.85 9.25
N THR A 22 9.08 -1.72 10.18
CA THR A 22 8.17 -2.59 10.91
C THR A 22 8.36 -2.38 12.40
N GLY A 23 7.32 -1.88 13.05
CA GLY A 23 7.27 -1.71 14.50
C GLY A 23 6.48 -2.84 15.16
N GLU A 24 6.30 -2.73 16.47
CA GLU A 24 5.51 -3.70 17.22
C GLU A 24 4.02 -3.62 16.86
N HIS A 25 3.51 -2.41 16.65
CA HIS A 25 2.07 -2.17 16.45
C HIS A 25 1.72 -1.54 15.11
N THR A 26 2.71 -1.10 14.34
CA THR A 26 2.49 -0.45 13.04
C THR A 26 3.59 -0.81 12.05
N GLN A 27 3.28 -0.63 10.77
CA GLN A 27 4.22 -0.88 9.68
C GLN A 27 4.05 0.20 8.61
N ILE A 28 5.16 0.69 8.08
CA ILE A 28 5.16 1.71 7.01
C ILE A 28 5.63 1.06 5.71
N VAL A 29 4.84 1.25 4.66
CA VAL A 29 5.06 0.64 3.35
C VAL A 29 4.89 1.69 2.26
N SER A 30 5.82 1.77 1.30
CA SER A 30 5.62 2.58 0.10
C SER A 30 5.11 1.71 -1.04
N MET A 31 4.30 2.29 -1.92
CA MET A 31 3.78 1.60 -3.10
C MET A 31 3.80 2.54 -4.30
N THR A 32 4.14 1.97 -5.46
CA THR A 32 4.07 2.64 -6.75
C THR A 32 3.25 1.76 -7.68
N ILE A 33 2.08 2.25 -8.08
CA ILE A 33 1.15 1.52 -8.93
C ILE A 33 1.28 2.08 -10.35
N PRO A 34 1.67 1.26 -11.33
CA PRO A 34 1.83 1.76 -12.70
C PRO A 34 0.50 2.20 -13.32
N PRO A 35 0.54 3.05 -14.36
CA PRO A 35 -0.69 3.43 -15.07
C PRO A 35 -1.47 2.21 -15.53
N GLY A 36 -2.79 2.23 -15.30
CA GLY A 36 -3.67 1.11 -15.61
C GLY A 36 -3.60 -0.06 -14.62
N GLY A 37 -2.73 0.05 -13.61
CA GLY A 37 -2.58 -0.98 -12.58
C GLY A 37 -3.49 -0.77 -11.39
N GLU A 38 -3.42 -1.72 -10.48
CA GLU A 38 -4.21 -1.70 -9.24
C GLU A 38 -3.48 -2.46 -8.14
N ILE A 39 -3.88 -2.23 -6.90
CA ILE A 39 -3.39 -3.05 -5.78
C ILE A 39 -3.98 -4.45 -5.86
N GLY A 40 -5.25 -4.56 -6.21
CA GLY A 40 -6.05 -5.78 -6.21
C GLY A 40 -7.05 -5.76 -5.06
N GLU A 41 -8.20 -6.38 -5.28
CA GLU A 41 -9.25 -6.45 -4.27
C GLU A 41 -8.79 -7.35 -3.12
N GLU A 42 -8.85 -6.83 -1.90
CA GLU A 42 -8.40 -7.56 -0.72
C GLU A 42 -9.14 -7.14 0.54
N THR A 43 -9.05 -7.98 1.56
CA THR A 43 -9.60 -7.73 2.90
C THR A 43 -8.52 -8.05 3.91
N HIS A 44 -8.28 -7.13 4.85
CA HIS A 44 -7.37 -7.36 5.98
C HIS A 44 -8.21 -7.46 7.24
N PRO A 45 -8.53 -8.67 7.71
CA PRO A 45 -9.46 -8.83 8.84
C PRO A 45 -8.94 -8.29 10.17
N ASP A 46 -7.62 -8.24 10.33
CA ASP A 46 -6.98 -7.89 11.60
C ASP A 46 -6.25 -6.55 11.58
N ASN A 47 -6.25 -5.85 10.44
CA ASN A 47 -5.47 -4.64 10.26
C ASN A 47 -6.32 -3.46 9.84
N ASP A 48 -6.14 -2.33 10.52
CA ASP A 48 -6.53 -1.04 9.94
C ASP A 48 -5.43 -0.63 8.96
N GLN A 49 -5.81 0.03 7.90
CA GLN A 49 -4.86 0.54 6.91
C GLN A 49 -5.16 2.00 6.59
N ILE A 50 -4.11 2.81 6.59
CA ILE A 50 -4.20 4.23 6.25
C ILE A 50 -3.32 4.45 5.02
N LEU A 51 -3.87 5.02 3.96
CA LEU A 51 -3.13 5.30 2.72
C LEU A 51 -3.05 6.80 2.51
N ILE A 52 -1.83 7.28 2.24
CA ILE A 52 -1.57 8.70 1.97
C ILE A 52 -1.01 8.79 0.56
N PHE A 53 -1.71 9.52 -0.31
CA PHE A 53 -1.36 9.64 -1.72
C PHE A 53 -0.43 10.83 -1.92
N LEU A 54 0.70 10.61 -2.58
CA LEU A 54 1.75 11.60 -2.77
C LEU A 54 1.79 12.16 -4.18
N SER A 55 1.50 11.34 -5.21
CA SER A 55 1.43 11.79 -6.58
C SER A 55 0.57 10.86 -7.43
N GLY A 56 0.07 11.38 -8.53
CA GLY A 56 -0.83 10.65 -9.42
C GLY A 56 -2.30 10.82 -9.06
N VAL A 57 -3.16 10.14 -9.78
CA VAL A 57 -4.61 10.12 -9.55
C VAL A 57 -5.14 8.69 -9.65
N GLY A 58 -6.17 8.40 -8.89
CA GLY A 58 -6.75 7.07 -8.90
C GLY A 58 -8.15 7.02 -8.29
N GLU A 59 -8.59 5.82 -7.98
CA GLU A 59 -9.86 5.57 -7.30
C GLU A 59 -9.66 4.67 -6.10
N ALA A 60 -10.29 5.05 -5.00
CA ALA A 60 -10.47 4.20 -3.82
C ALA A 60 -11.83 3.50 -3.95
N ARG A 61 -11.84 2.19 -3.78
CA ARG A 61 -13.06 1.37 -3.81
C ARG A 61 -13.14 0.60 -2.50
N ILE A 62 -14.08 0.97 -1.65
CA ILE A 62 -14.21 0.40 -0.30
C ILE A 62 -15.66 0.04 -0.04
N ASP A 63 -15.93 -1.24 0.20
CA ASP A 63 -17.27 -1.77 0.47
C ASP A 63 -18.35 -1.25 -0.50
N GLY A 64 -18.00 -1.17 -1.78
CA GLY A 64 -18.91 -0.71 -2.84
C GLY A 64 -18.94 0.81 -3.06
N GLU A 65 -18.31 1.60 -2.19
CA GLU A 65 -18.15 3.03 -2.40
C GLU A 65 -16.94 3.29 -3.29
N VAL A 66 -17.03 4.26 -4.18
CA VAL A 66 -15.95 4.66 -5.08
C VAL A 66 -15.71 6.15 -4.94
N GLU A 67 -14.48 6.54 -4.64
CA GLU A 67 -14.07 7.94 -4.58
C GLU A 67 -12.76 8.16 -5.33
N ALA A 68 -12.67 9.29 -6.01
CA ALA A 68 -11.42 9.71 -6.65
C ALA A 68 -10.41 10.12 -5.59
N VAL A 69 -9.15 9.77 -5.82
CA VAL A 69 -8.03 10.17 -4.96
C VAL A 69 -6.92 10.82 -5.77
N ALA A 70 -6.21 11.75 -5.16
CA ALA A 70 -5.11 12.49 -5.77
C ALA A 70 -4.08 12.83 -4.69
N ASP A 71 -3.00 13.49 -5.10
CA ASP A 71 -1.96 13.91 -4.17
C ASP A 71 -2.51 14.74 -2.99
N GLY A 72 -2.04 14.44 -1.81
CA GLY A 72 -2.50 15.07 -0.57
C GLY A 72 -3.69 14.39 0.09
N ASP A 73 -4.32 13.42 -0.57
CA ASP A 73 -5.46 12.70 0.02
C ASP A 73 -5.01 11.60 0.97
N LEU A 74 -5.83 11.35 1.97
CA LEU A 74 -5.67 10.27 2.92
C LEU A 74 -6.94 9.44 2.96
N VAL A 75 -6.81 8.13 2.88
CA VAL A 75 -7.94 7.19 2.96
C VAL A 75 -7.71 6.23 4.12
N CYS A 76 -8.71 6.09 4.97
CA CYS A 76 -8.71 5.13 6.08
C CYS A 76 -9.55 3.92 5.70
N VAL A 77 -8.96 2.73 5.76
CA VAL A 77 -9.64 1.46 5.50
C VAL A 77 -9.72 0.70 6.82
N PRO A 78 -10.91 0.57 7.42
CA PRO A 78 -11.04 -0.17 8.67
C PRO A 78 -10.83 -1.66 8.45
N ALA A 79 -10.39 -2.34 9.50
CA ALA A 79 -10.22 -3.80 9.49
C ALA A 79 -11.49 -4.48 8.98
N GLY A 80 -11.32 -5.46 8.09
CA GLY A 80 -12.43 -6.23 7.54
C GLY A 80 -13.11 -5.65 6.31
N ALA A 81 -12.83 -4.39 5.94
CA ALA A 81 -13.44 -3.79 4.76
C ALA A 81 -12.84 -4.34 3.47
N LEU A 82 -13.70 -4.69 2.52
CA LEU A 82 -13.28 -5.10 1.18
C LEU A 82 -12.85 -3.86 0.40
N HIS A 83 -11.64 -3.83 -0.10
CA HIS A 83 -11.10 -2.63 -0.73
C HIS A 83 -10.16 -2.92 -1.90
N ASN A 84 -10.04 -1.92 -2.77
CA ASN A 84 -9.07 -1.88 -3.87
C ASN A 84 -8.73 -0.43 -4.18
N PHE A 85 -7.54 -0.22 -4.71
CA PHE A 85 -7.08 1.08 -5.19
C PHE A 85 -6.58 0.92 -6.61
N VAL A 86 -7.12 1.73 -7.50
CA VAL A 86 -6.88 1.62 -8.95
C VAL A 86 -6.23 2.90 -9.46
N ASN A 87 -5.18 2.76 -10.25
CA ASN A 87 -4.57 3.91 -10.93
C ASN A 87 -5.37 4.22 -12.18
N THR A 88 -6.05 5.35 -12.21
CA THR A 88 -6.86 5.81 -13.34
C THR A 88 -6.18 6.90 -14.17
N GLY A 89 -5.00 7.33 -13.75
CA GLY A 89 -4.26 8.38 -14.43
C GLY A 89 -3.19 7.87 -15.40
N PRO A 90 -2.55 8.81 -16.15
CA PRO A 90 -1.50 8.47 -17.10
C PRO A 90 -0.12 8.29 -16.45
N ASN A 91 0.02 8.66 -15.18
CA ASN A 91 1.29 8.61 -14.46
C ASN A 91 1.25 7.58 -13.33
N PRO A 92 2.40 7.16 -12.77
CA PRO A 92 2.41 6.29 -11.60
C PRO A 92 1.62 6.90 -10.44
N LEU A 93 0.87 6.06 -9.72
CA LEU A 93 0.20 6.45 -8.47
C LEU A 93 1.12 6.07 -7.33
N VAL A 94 1.64 7.08 -6.64
CA VAL A 94 2.63 6.91 -5.58
C VAL A 94 1.99 7.21 -4.23
N LEU A 95 2.17 6.29 -3.29
CA LEU A 95 1.61 6.42 -1.95
C LEU A 95 2.52 5.80 -0.91
N PHE A 96 2.26 6.14 0.35
CA PHE A 96 2.70 5.28 1.44
C PHE A 96 1.49 4.87 2.26
N THR A 97 1.61 3.75 2.92
CA THR A 97 0.52 3.20 3.72
C THR A 97 1.03 2.77 5.08
N VAL A 98 0.15 2.85 6.07
CA VAL A 98 0.41 2.45 7.45
C VAL A 98 -0.56 1.33 7.79
N TYR A 99 -0.02 0.19 8.22
CA TYR A 99 -0.81 -0.92 8.75
C TYR A 99 -0.69 -0.96 10.27
N GLY A 100 -1.77 -1.22 10.94
CA GLY A 100 -1.80 -1.46 12.38
C GLY A 100 -2.70 -2.65 12.70
N PRO A 101 -2.12 -3.77 13.14
CA PRO A 101 -0.71 -4.15 13.26
C PRO A 101 -0.03 -4.44 11.91
N PRO A 102 1.28 -4.75 11.90
CA PRO A 102 1.99 -5.09 10.67
C PRO A 102 1.33 -6.21 9.86
N ASP A 103 1.37 -6.10 8.53
CA ASP A 103 0.70 -7.02 7.62
C ASP A 103 1.67 -7.78 6.70
N HIS A 104 2.86 -7.24 6.47
CA HIS A 104 3.86 -7.80 5.56
C HIS A 104 5.12 -8.24 6.27
N SER A 105 5.93 -9.07 5.60
CA SER A 105 7.25 -9.45 6.11
C SER A 105 8.13 -8.22 6.27
N PRO A 106 8.86 -8.10 7.40
CA PRO A 106 9.79 -7.00 7.60
C PRO A 106 10.81 -6.90 6.47
N GLY A 107 10.99 -5.69 5.93
CA GLY A 107 11.96 -5.43 4.87
C GLY A 107 11.61 -6.00 3.50
N ALA A 108 10.40 -6.51 3.29
CA ALA A 108 9.99 -7.06 2.01
C ALA A 108 10.03 -6.00 0.89
N VAL A 109 10.49 -6.43 -0.29
CA VAL A 109 10.51 -5.61 -1.50
C VAL A 109 9.93 -6.43 -2.64
N HIS A 110 8.86 -5.93 -3.24
CA HIS A 110 8.25 -6.55 -4.41
C HIS A 110 8.28 -5.55 -5.55
N HIS A 111 8.99 -5.87 -6.62
CA HIS A 111 9.17 -4.95 -7.73
C HIS A 111 7.90 -4.79 -8.57
N THR A 112 7.08 -5.85 -8.63
CA THR A 112 5.84 -5.89 -9.41
C THR A 112 4.70 -6.46 -8.57
N LYS A 113 3.47 -6.21 -9.02
CA LYS A 113 2.29 -6.81 -8.39
C LYS A 113 2.36 -8.35 -8.46
N GLU A 114 2.87 -8.89 -9.56
CA GLU A 114 3.04 -10.33 -9.73
C GLU A 114 3.94 -10.93 -8.66
N GLU A 115 5.07 -10.30 -8.37
CA GLU A 115 5.96 -10.74 -7.28
C GLU A 115 5.27 -10.67 -5.92
N ALA A 116 4.51 -9.60 -5.66
CA ALA A 116 3.78 -9.42 -4.41
C ALA A 116 2.71 -10.52 -4.24
N ASP A 117 1.96 -10.81 -5.29
CA ASP A 117 0.92 -11.84 -5.27
C ASP A 117 1.53 -13.23 -5.07
N GLU A 118 2.65 -13.54 -5.73
CA GLU A 118 3.37 -14.80 -5.55
C GLU A 118 3.89 -14.97 -4.12
N ALA A 119 4.44 -13.92 -3.54
CA ALA A 119 4.94 -13.96 -2.15
C ALA A 119 3.80 -14.22 -1.17
N GLU A 120 2.64 -13.62 -1.40
CA GLU A 120 1.46 -13.84 -0.57
C GLU A 120 0.93 -15.27 -0.70
N GLU A 121 0.82 -15.78 -1.92
CA GLU A 121 0.35 -17.15 -2.19
C GLU A 121 1.28 -18.21 -1.62
N SER A 122 2.59 -17.99 -1.67
CA SER A 122 3.60 -18.93 -1.16
C SER A 122 3.80 -18.85 0.35
N GLY A 123 3.20 -17.87 1.02
CA GLY A 123 3.39 -17.65 2.44
C GLY A 123 4.70 -16.95 2.80
N GLU A 124 5.42 -16.40 1.83
CA GLU A 124 6.66 -15.68 2.08
C GLU A 124 6.43 -14.28 2.66
N ASP A 125 5.30 -13.66 2.33
CA ASP A 125 4.94 -12.32 2.79
C ASP A 125 3.99 -12.40 3.99
N GLU A 126 4.56 -12.67 5.16
CA GLU A 126 3.81 -12.79 6.40
C GLU A 126 4.25 -11.75 7.42
N PRO A 127 3.31 -11.25 8.26
CA PRO A 127 3.67 -10.33 9.32
C PRO A 127 4.56 -11.02 10.37
N PRO A 128 5.32 -10.24 11.13
CA PRO A 128 6.10 -10.78 12.24
C PRO A 128 5.18 -11.35 13.32
N LYS A 129 5.64 -12.41 13.93
CA LYS A 129 4.90 -13.12 15.00
C LYS A 129 5.25 -12.59 16.37
#